data_5231dc92dfbc07beb0a9856c6f25bbd3
#
_entry.id   5231dc92dfbc07beb0a9856c6f25bbd3
#
_cell.length_a   1.000
_cell.length_b   1.000
_cell.length_c   1.000
_cell.angle_alpha   90.00
_cell.angle_beta   90.00
_cell.angle_gamma   90.00
#
_symmetry.space_group_name_H-M   'P 1'
#
loop_
_entity.id
_entity.type
_entity.pdbx_description
1 polymer ?
#
loop_
_entity_poly.entity_id
_entity_poly.type
_entity_poly.pdbx_seq_one_letter_code
_entity_poly.pdbx_strand_id
1 'polypeptide(L)'
;MDKNEKKYSKDYFKLVHDEEILLDKPLKTKQLTYWQDTMSRFTKNKYNVIATAILALFILLAIFVPIFTPSHLYEKTNANITTLPPRVPLLEKFGILDGSKIIKGQPIDVTTIDPETGLGYPTKTYQKEYIDMSTLKNYEVYGADRSPQFVGGTNDLYINSGRFAYSIVTPTKVTLVDGMTIALDVDKFETPGILQVYAGEFNLGSKYTSWNDLTYIGEVTTTGEHTLTPLDNPELTAGDSVFFVFKHEINDRSVKGSEYVSFNSIAFNSSVENKVYSGYDLSQFTLLGINGADENGRYVRQDAIMTLSSFKYDVYAALFADKLVVIGQSDYDKILSENPGMAETITLDPENPKKWTFDEGYPIVSVVDVSSIKIGSTVYYSYHVMMDGNRVIGFDSTPYFIFGTDTFGRDLFSLIWLGLRTSLLLGLMASVINIILGIIWGAISAYYGGQVDLLMERFKDVWGSFPQITMVGIISVLMGPGFWALLVFMVYDGWIGVAGITRIQFYRYRGREYVLAARTLGASDRRIIFKHILPNAIGTIVTRVILSIPSIIFLELNLSFLGLGIGNGQKFKIGPIELTGTSVGVILYDGQQQLIAGNLWLIIYPTLIVSILMITFNMFGNALRDALNPQLRGN
;
A
#
# COMPACT_ATOMS: atom_id res chain seq x y z
N MET A 1 48.95 5.26 -74.13
CA MET A 1 48.01 6.41 -74.19
C MET A 1 47.06 6.14 -75.35
N ASP A 2 45.98 5.41 -75.10
CA ASP A 2 44.98 5.20 -76.13
C ASP A 2 43.68 5.90 -75.66
N LYS A 3 43.37 7.00 -76.37
CA LYS A 3 42.11 7.71 -76.25
C LYS A 3 41.06 6.98 -77.07
N ASN A 4 40.28 6.08 -76.45
CA ASN A 4 39.04 5.60 -77.02
C ASN A 4 37.94 6.66 -76.90
N GLU A 5 37.86 7.56 -77.83
CA GLU A 5 36.69 8.41 -78.04
C GLU A 5 35.56 7.53 -78.57
N LYS A 6 34.59 7.20 -77.74
CA LYS A 6 33.31 6.60 -78.14
C LYS A 6 32.58 7.65 -79.01
N LYS A 7 32.69 7.50 -80.32
CA LYS A 7 31.85 8.22 -81.29
C LYS A 7 30.40 7.76 -81.11
N TYR A 8 29.63 8.58 -80.48
CA TYR A 8 28.17 8.37 -80.42
C TYR A 8 27.56 8.61 -81.81
N SER A 9 26.77 7.68 -82.32
CA SER A 9 26.01 7.81 -83.57
C SER A 9 25.05 9.02 -83.45
N LYS A 10 24.85 9.73 -84.50
CA LYS A 10 23.87 10.85 -84.60
C LYS A 10 22.45 10.42 -84.23
N ASP A 11 22.13 9.15 -84.24
CA ASP A 11 20.85 8.60 -83.79
C ASP A 11 20.63 8.64 -82.28
N TYR A 12 21.70 8.79 -81.51
CA TYR A 12 21.58 8.99 -80.03
C TYR A 12 21.05 10.39 -79.69
N PHE A 13 21.06 11.32 -80.60
CA PHE A 13 20.59 12.69 -80.42
C PHE A 13 19.27 12.99 -81.17
N LYS A 14 18.56 11.97 -81.67
CA LYS A 14 17.21 12.13 -82.13
C LYS A 14 16.28 12.29 -80.93
N LEU A 15 15.57 13.44 -80.89
CA LEU A 15 14.43 13.61 -79.97
C LEU A 15 13.39 12.54 -80.32
N VAL A 16 13.29 11.53 -79.55
CA VAL A 16 12.21 10.54 -79.66
C VAL A 16 10.98 11.18 -79.04
N HIS A 17 10.16 11.78 -79.91
CA HIS A 17 8.80 12.15 -79.55
C HIS A 17 7.94 10.89 -79.60
N ASP A 18 8.11 9.99 -78.65
CA ASP A 18 7.14 8.96 -78.34
C ASP A 18 6.04 9.62 -77.54
N GLU A 19 5.00 10.12 -78.17
CA GLU A 19 3.82 10.62 -77.47
C GLU A 19 3.14 9.58 -76.61
N GLU A 20 3.49 8.30 -76.74
CA GLU A 20 3.01 7.22 -75.89
C GLU A 20 3.75 7.11 -74.56
N ILE A 21 4.94 7.70 -74.41
CA ILE A 21 5.74 7.60 -73.17
C ILE A 21 5.38 8.69 -72.15
N LEU A 22 4.69 9.74 -72.55
CA LEU A 22 4.24 10.87 -71.77
C LEU A 22 2.79 10.77 -71.27
N LEU A 23 2.12 9.66 -71.47
CA LEU A 23 0.89 9.38 -70.75
C LEU A 23 1.26 8.99 -69.34
N ASP A 24 1.33 9.97 -68.41
CA ASP A 24 1.25 9.76 -66.99
C ASP A 24 0.08 8.81 -66.72
N LYS A 25 0.43 7.53 -66.50
CA LYS A 25 -0.58 6.57 -66.04
C LYS A 25 -1.18 7.16 -64.79
N PRO A 26 -2.49 7.50 -64.76
CA PRO A 26 -3.07 8.10 -63.58
C PRO A 26 -2.74 7.21 -62.40
N LEU A 27 -2.08 7.78 -61.39
CA LEU A 27 -1.74 7.10 -60.19
C LEU A 27 -3.02 6.41 -59.70
N LYS A 28 -3.06 5.06 -59.77
CA LYS A 28 -4.20 4.26 -59.29
C LYS A 28 -4.38 4.33 -57.78
N THR A 29 -3.50 5.06 -57.10
CA THR A 29 -3.56 5.28 -55.67
C THR A 29 -4.58 6.36 -55.36
N LYS A 30 -5.64 5.98 -54.65
CA LYS A 30 -6.64 6.89 -54.10
C LYS A 30 -5.91 7.98 -53.28
N GLN A 31 -6.10 9.25 -53.61
CA GLN A 31 -5.55 10.34 -52.81
C GLN A 31 -6.17 10.29 -51.42
N LEU A 32 -5.38 9.82 -50.44
CA LEU A 32 -5.79 9.79 -49.05
C LEU A 32 -5.59 11.18 -48.45
N THR A 33 -6.55 11.63 -47.66
CA THR A 33 -6.33 12.80 -46.81
C THR A 33 -5.25 12.52 -45.76
N TYR A 34 -4.61 13.57 -45.24
CA TYR A 34 -3.56 13.43 -44.21
C TYR A 34 -3.98 12.49 -43.05
N TRP A 35 -5.20 12.64 -42.57
CA TRP A 35 -5.74 11.81 -41.50
C TRP A 35 -6.01 10.36 -41.92
N GLN A 36 -6.48 10.14 -43.14
CA GLN A 36 -6.70 8.78 -43.64
C GLN A 36 -5.38 8.01 -43.83
N ASP A 37 -4.34 8.68 -44.32
CA ASP A 37 -3.00 8.08 -44.46
C ASP A 37 -2.41 7.78 -43.09
N THR A 38 -2.48 8.72 -42.13
CA THR A 38 -2.03 8.53 -40.75
C THR A 38 -2.74 7.36 -40.06
N MET A 39 -4.08 7.29 -40.19
CA MET A 39 -4.88 6.22 -39.60
C MET A 39 -4.57 4.86 -40.25
N SER A 40 -4.40 4.83 -41.56
CA SER A 40 -4.02 3.60 -42.26
C SER A 40 -2.67 3.03 -41.80
N ARG A 41 -1.69 3.91 -41.57
CA ARG A 41 -0.37 3.50 -41.05
C ARG A 41 -0.45 3.04 -39.61
N PHE A 42 -1.20 3.76 -38.79
CA PHE A 42 -1.42 3.42 -37.40
C PHE A 42 -2.03 2.02 -37.25
N THR A 43 -3.05 1.70 -38.02
CA THR A 43 -3.78 0.43 -37.98
C THR A 43 -3.05 -0.75 -38.62
N LYS A 44 -2.05 -0.49 -39.50
CA LYS A 44 -1.21 -1.57 -40.06
C LYS A 44 -0.48 -2.41 -39.01
N ASN A 45 -0.09 -1.80 -37.92
CA ASN A 45 0.58 -2.50 -36.84
C ASN A 45 -0.45 -3.01 -35.82
N LYS A 46 -0.58 -4.34 -35.70
CA LYS A 46 -1.53 -4.98 -34.78
C LYS A 46 -1.30 -4.58 -33.32
N TYR A 47 -0.05 -4.36 -32.91
CA TYR A 47 0.27 -3.95 -31.54
C TYR A 47 -0.27 -2.55 -31.22
N ASN A 48 -0.28 -1.64 -32.19
CA ASN A 48 -0.86 -0.30 -32.02
C ASN A 48 -2.37 -0.37 -31.79
N VAL A 49 -3.05 -1.26 -32.54
CA VAL A 49 -4.50 -1.48 -32.39
C VAL A 49 -4.81 -2.09 -31.03
N ILE A 50 -4.04 -3.10 -30.59
CA ILE A 50 -4.21 -3.72 -29.27
C ILE A 50 -3.99 -2.69 -28.15
N ALA A 51 -2.90 -1.91 -28.22
CA ALA A 51 -2.62 -0.88 -27.22
C ALA A 51 -3.76 0.17 -27.15
N THR A 52 -4.28 0.58 -28.31
CA THR A 52 -5.41 1.51 -28.36
C THR A 52 -6.68 0.91 -27.78
N ALA A 53 -6.95 -0.36 -28.06
CA ALA A 53 -8.11 -1.06 -27.51
C ALA A 53 -8.04 -1.19 -25.98
N ILE A 54 -6.87 -1.54 -25.44
CA ILE A 54 -6.67 -1.62 -23.97
C ILE A 54 -6.81 -0.23 -23.34
N LEU A 55 -6.21 0.81 -23.95
CA LEU A 55 -6.33 2.17 -23.45
C LEU A 55 -7.78 2.66 -23.46
N ALA A 56 -8.50 2.40 -24.55
CA ALA A 56 -9.92 2.72 -24.67
C ALA A 56 -10.74 1.96 -23.62
N LEU A 57 -10.47 0.69 -23.40
CA LEU A 57 -11.12 -0.11 -22.35
C LEU A 57 -10.87 0.51 -20.96
N PHE A 58 -9.64 0.90 -20.65
CA PHE A 58 -9.31 1.52 -19.35
C PHE A 58 -10.03 2.86 -19.16
N ILE A 59 -10.10 3.69 -20.21
CA ILE A 59 -10.86 4.94 -20.17
C ILE A 59 -12.35 4.67 -19.95
N LEU A 60 -12.91 3.68 -20.65
CA LEU A 60 -14.31 3.28 -20.49
C LEU A 60 -14.57 2.77 -19.05
N LEU A 61 -13.73 1.90 -18.52
CA LEU A 61 -13.86 1.41 -17.16
C LEU A 61 -13.72 2.55 -16.14
N ALA A 62 -12.78 3.45 -16.31
CA ALA A 62 -12.61 4.61 -15.43
C ALA A 62 -13.83 5.55 -15.42
N ILE A 63 -14.59 5.61 -16.52
CA ILE A 63 -15.81 6.42 -16.63
C ILE A 63 -17.02 5.64 -16.09
N PHE A 64 -17.21 4.41 -16.54
CA PHE A 64 -18.45 3.67 -16.31
C PHE A 64 -18.49 2.94 -14.97
N VAL A 65 -17.38 2.36 -14.48
CA VAL A 65 -17.39 1.63 -13.21
C VAL A 65 -17.87 2.52 -12.06
N PRO A 66 -17.35 3.75 -11.84
CA PRO A 66 -17.85 4.60 -10.76
C PRO A 66 -19.29 5.08 -10.95
N ILE A 67 -19.85 5.02 -12.18
CA ILE A 67 -21.25 5.40 -12.45
C ILE A 67 -22.20 4.25 -12.10
N PHE A 68 -21.83 3.02 -12.44
CA PHE A 68 -22.68 1.84 -12.25
C PHE A 68 -22.53 1.21 -10.87
N THR A 69 -21.41 1.41 -10.18
CA THR A 69 -21.23 0.93 -8.81
C THR A 69 -21.96 1.86 -7.83
N PRO A 70 -22.77 1.31 -6.90
CA PRO A 70 -23.40 2.12 -5.87
C PRO A 70 -22.38 2.92 -5.06
N SER A 71 -22.63 4.22 -4.90
CA SER A 71 -21.67 5.13 -4.26
C SER A 71 -21.34 4.75 -2.81
N HIS A 72 -22.29 4.10 -2.09
CA HIS A 72 -22.05 3.65 -0.72
C HIS A 72 -20.92 2.61 -0.60
N LEU A 73 -20.60 1.88 -1.68
CA LEU A 73 -19.54 0.87 -1.66
C LEU A 73 -18.11 1.47 -1.76
N TYR A 74 -17.96 2.70 -2.27
CA TYR A 74 -16.65 3.32 -2.44
C TYR A 74 -16.52 4.72 -1.83
N GLU A 75 -17.62 5.39 -1.45
CA GLU A 75 -17.58 6.69 -0.76
C GLU A 75 -17.67 6.56 0.76
N LYS A 76 -18.48 5.61 1.24
CA LYS A 76 -18.69 5.41 2.69
C LYS A 76 -17.69 4.40 3.24
N THR A 77 -17.21 4.68 4.44
CA THR A 77 -16.40 3.75 5.21
C THR A 77 -17.30 2.73 5.91
N ASN A 78 -16.90 1.45 5.91
CA ASN A 78 -17.57 0.40 6.66
C ASN A 78 -16.53 -0.38 7.48
N ALA A 79 -16.47 -0.11 8.77
CA ALA A 79 -15.49 -0.70 9.68
C ALA A 79 -15.61 -2.24 9.79
N ASN A 80 -16.75 -2.81 9.45
CA ASN A 80 -16.97 -4.25 9.55
C ASN A 80 -16.31 -5.05 8.43
N ILE A 81 -16.09 -4.44 7.26
CA ILE A 81 -15.59 -5.11 6.05
C ILE A 81 -14.21 -4.60 5.62
N THR A 82 -13.39 -4.14 6.56
CA THR A 82 -12.04 -3.66 6.26
C THR A 82 -11.12 -4.80 5.83
N THR A 83 -10.30 -4.55 4.81
CA THR A 83 -9.28 -5.47 4.30
C THR A 83 -9.79 -6.89 4.01
N LEU A 84 -11.00 -7.00 3.47
CA LEU A 84 -11.50 -8.29 2.99
C LEU A 84 -10.69 -8.75 1.78
N PRO A 85 -10.32 -10.04 1.72
CA PRO A 85 -9.64 -10.59 0.56
C PRO A 85 -10.52 -10.63 -0.68
N PRO A 86 -9.93 -10.73 -1.87
CA PRO A 86 -10.68 -10.83 -3.12
C PRO A 86 -11.61 -12.05 -3.15
N ARG A 87 -12.85 -11.82 -3.61
CA ARG A 87 -13.82 -12.87 -3.84
C ARG A 87 -14.44 -12.71 -5.23
N VAL A 88 -14.26 -13.71 -6.10
CA VAL A 88 -14.67 -13.65 -7.50
C VAL A 88 -15.64 -14.78 -7.81
N PRO A 89 -16.87 -14.47 -8.30
CA PRO A 89 -17.80 -15.49 -8.75
C PRO A 89 -17.14 -16.43 -9.76
N LEU A 90 -17.47 -17.70 -9.74
CA LEU A 90 -16.91 -18.78 -10.54
C LEU A 90 -15.51 -19.24 -10.10
N LEU A 91 -14.54 -18.34 -9.81
CA LEU A 91 -13.20 -18.70 -9.37
C LEU A 91 -13.20 -19.29 -7.95
N GLU A 92 -14.09 -18.83 -7.09
CA GLU A 92 -14.26 -19.37 -5.74
C GLU A 92 -14.56 -20.87 -5.74
N LYS A 93 -15.25 -21.41 -6.77
CA LYS A 93 -15.53 -22.85 -6.92
C LYS A 93 -14.27 -23.69 -7.13
N PHE A 94 -13.19 -23.06 -7.59
CA PHE A 94 -11.88 -23.69 -7.78
C PHE A 94 -10.91 -23.40 -6.63
N GLY A 95 -11.38 -22.76 -5.55
CA GLY A 95 -10.55 -22.35 -4.40
C GLY A 95 -9.59 -21.21 -4.68
N ILE A 96 -9.80 -20.48 -5.80
CA ILE A 96 -8.98 -19.34 -6.23
C ILE A 96 -9.83 -18.07 -6.04
N LEU A 97 -9.27 -17.06 -5.32
CA LEU A 97 -9.97 -15.81 -5.01
C LEU A 97 -11.36 -16.08 -4.40
N ASP A 98 -11.40 -16.96 -3.44
CA ASP A 98 -12.61 -17.47 -2.79
C ASP A 98 -13.01 -16.66 -1.53
N GLY A 99 -12.32 -15.56 -1.27
CA GLY A 99 -12.57 -14.74 -0.08
C GLY A 99 -11.91 -15.25 1.19
N SER A 100 -11.06 -16.27 1.08
CA SER A 100 -10.30 -16.76 2.23
C SER A 100 -8.92 -16.09 2.33
N LYS A 101 -8.38 -16.09 3.54
CA LYS A 101 -7.08 -15.52 3.86
C LYS A 101 -6.20 -16.56 4.54
N ILE A 102 -4.92 -16.60 4.17
CA ILE A 102 -3.93 -17.41 4.89
C ILE A 102 -3.51 -16.64 6.14
N ILE A 103 -3.88 -17.13 7.28
CA ILE A 103 -3.49 -16.60 8.59
C ILE A 103 -2.23 -17.34 9.03
N LYS A 104 -1.24 -16.60 9.48
CA LYS A 104 0.03 -17.15 9.97
C LYS A 104 0.38 -16.57 11.33
N GLY A 105 1.16 -17.33 12.10
CA GLY A 105 1.72 -16.83 13.34
C GLY A 105 0.71 -16.72 14.47
N GLN A 106 -0.39 -17.47 14.42
CA GLN A 106 -1.35 -17.47 15.50
C GLN A 106 -0.92 -18.46 16.59
N PRO A 107 -0.80 -18.02 17.86
CA PRO A 107 -0.52 -18.92 18.96
C PRO A 107 -1.63 -19.97 19.08
N ILE A 108 -1.22 -21.21 19.31
CA ILE A 108 -2.18 -22.29 19.56
C ILE A 108 -2.67 -22.24 21.00
N ASP A 109 -3.92 -22.64 21.20
CA ASP A 109 -4.41 -22.98 22.52
C ASP A 109 -4.03 -24.42 22.81
N VAL A 110 -3.09 -24.61 23.76
CA VAL A 110 -2.55 -25.93 24.13
C VAL A 110 -3.65 -26.87 24.65
N THR A 111 -4.75 -26.31 25.13
CA THR A 111 -5.90 -27.11 25.61
C THR A 111 -6.74 -27.70 24.49
N THR A 112 -6.55 -27.19 23.26
CA THR A 112 -7.28 -27.61 22.06
C THR A 112 -6.50 -28.56 21.18
N ILE A 113 -5.33 -29.05 21.61
CA ILE A 113 -4.54 -30.00 20.83
C ILE A 113 -5.32 -31.31 20.68
N ASP A 114 -5.61 -31.65 19.43
CA ASP A 114 -6.25 -32.89 19.08
C ASP A 114 -5.29 -34.06 19.34
N PRO A 115 -5.67 -35.02 20.21
CA PRO A 115 -4.78 -36.13 20.58
C PRO A 115 -4.45 -37.08 19.41
N GLU A 116 -5.31 -37.16 18.38
CA GLU A 116 -5.09 -38.05 17.25
C GLU A 116 -4.19 -37.43 16.17
N THR A 117 -4.36 -36.14 15.91
CA THR A 117 -3.60 -35.43 14.87
C THR A 117 -2.40 -34.64 15.42
N GLY A 118 -2.35 -34.41 16.71
CA GLY A 118 -1.34 -33.57 17.34
C GLY A 118 -1.43 -32.07 16.96
N LEU A 119 -2.49 -31.67 16.26
CA LEU A 119 -2.68 -30.30 15.81
C LEU A 119 -3.43 -29.47 16.87
N GLY A 120 -2.85 -28.33 17.21
CA GLY A 120 -3.48 -27.34 18.07
C GLY A 120 -4.22 -26.30 17.24
N TYR A 121 -5.37 -25.87 17.76
CA TYR A 121 -6.18 -24.82 17.16
C TYR A 121 -5.72 -23.45 17.64
N PRO A 122 -5.88 -22.39 16.84
CA PRO A 122 -5.61 -21.03 17.30
C PRO A 122 -6.56 -20.65 18.44
N THR A 123 -6.10 -19.71 19.26
CA THR A 123 -6.90 -19.16 20.36
C THR A 123 -8.21 -18.56 19.86
N LYS A 124 -9.15 -18.34 20.74
CA LYS A 124 -10.60 -17.99 20.56
C LYS A 124 -10.98 -16.95 19.48
N THR A 125 -10.02 -16.28 18.86
CA THR A 125 -10.26 -15.24 17.84
C THR A 125 -10.81 -15.81 16.52
N TYR A 126 -10.46 -17.06 16.20
CA TYR A 126 -10.86 -17.72 14.96
C TYR A 126 -11.78 -18.89 15.25
N GLN A 127 -12.98 -18.87 14.67
CA GLN A 127 -13.96 -19.95 14.84
C GLN A 127 -13.54 -21.16 14.00
N LYS A 128 -13.53 -22.33 14.63
CA LYS A 128 -13.08 -23.59 14.02
C LYS A 128 -13.84 -23.95 12.74
N GLU A 129 -15.10 -23.59 12.69
CA GLU A 129 -16.03 -23.87 11.56
C GLU A 129 -15.57 -23.23 10.24
N TYR A 130 -14.85 -22.11 10.30
CA TYR A 130 -14.41 -21.36 9.13
C TYR A 130 -12.91 -21.59 8.80
N ILE A 131 -12.28 -22.53 9.51
CA ILE A 131 -10.89 -22.95 9.25
C ILE A 131 -10.92 -24.11 8.25
N ASP A 132 -10.20 -23.97 7.14
CA ASP A 132 -9.92 -25.11 6.27
C ASP A 132 -8.90 -26.03 6.94
N MET A 133 -9.43 -27.11 7.54
CA MET A 133 -8.66 -28.08 8.32
C MET A 133 -7.57 -28.77 7.52
N SER A 134 -7.73 -28.91 6.21
CA SER A 134 -6.70 -29.50 5.34
C SER A 134 -5.43 -28.65 5.23
N THR A 135 -5.56 -27.36 5.52
CA THR A 135 -4.47 -26.38 5.45
C THR A 135 -3.85 -26.06 6.80
N LEU A 136 -4.45 -26.52 7.90
CA LEU A 136 -3.97 -26.27 9.27
C LEU A 136 -2.62 -26.93 9.48
N LYS A 137 -1.64 -26.12 9.84
CA LYS A 137 -0.27 -26.54 10.13
C LYS A 137 0.22 -25.85 11.38
N ASN A 138 0.81 -26.62 12.29
CA ASN A 138 1.53 -26.08 13.42
C ASN A 138 3.02 -26.08 13.09
N TYR A 139 3.72 -25.04 13.50
CA TYR A 139 5.16 -24.91 13.32
C TYR A 139 5.78 -24.16 14.49
N GLU A 140 7.00 -24.50 14.78
CA GLU A 140 7.76 -23.85 15.83
C GLU A 140 8.53 -22.66 15.28
N VAL A 141 8.43 -21.52 15.95
CA VAL A 141 9.19 -20.31 15.64
C VAL A 141 10.21 -20.09 16.76
N TYR A 142 11.42 -19.88 16.34
CA TYR A 142 12.54 -19.58 17.21
C TYR A 142 12.90 -18.10 17.08
N GLY A 143 12.93 -17.40 18.21
CA GLY A 143 13.41 -16.01 18.28
C GLY A 143 12.35 -14.97 18.55
N ALA A 144 12.66 -14.21 19.54
CA ALA A 144 12.20 -12.88 19.94
C ALA A 144 10.79 -12.48 19.51
N ASP A 145 9.88 -12.41 20.37
CA ASP A 145 8.95 -11.31 20.58
C ASP A 145 7.99 -11.63 21.74
N ARG A 146 8.54 -11.75 22.90
CA ARG A 146 7.73 -11.45 24.08
C ARG A 146 8.46 -10.41 24.88
N SER A 147 8.00 -9.18 24.72
CA SER A 147 8.16 -8.18 25.77
C SER A 147 7.73 -8.81 27.08
N PRO A 148 8.49 -8.62 28.17
CA PRO A 148 8.08 -9.10 29.49
C PRO A 148 6.66 -8.62 29.73
N GLN A 149 5.73 -9.55 29.97
CA GLN A 149 4.38 -9.17 30.34
C GLN A 149 4.43 -8.77 31.82
N PHE A 150 4.16 -7.49 32.06
CA PHE A 150 3.93 -7.01 33.41
C PHE A 150 2.63 -7.61 33.92
N VAL A 151 2.72 -8.40 34.99
CA VAL A 151 1.54 -9.01 35.57
C VAL A 151 0.85 -7.97 36.47
N GLY A 152 -0.42 -7.72 36.21
CA GLY A 152 -1.29 -7.02 37.14
C GLY A 152 -1.19 -5.51 37.21
N GLY A 153 -0.65 -4.81 36.18
CA GLY A 153 -0.62 -3.34 36.16
C GLY A 153 0.38 -2.69 37.13
N THR A 154 1.27 -3.49 37.71
CA THR A 154 2.44 -3.04 38.46
C THR A 154 3.63 -2.92 37.53
N ASN A 155 4.50 -1.94 37.77
CA ASN A 155 5.70 -1.73 36.97
C ASN A 155 6.87 -2.61 37.39
N ASP A 156 6.58 -3.79 37.99
CA ASP A 156 7.58 -4.66 38.55
C ASP A 156 8.09 -5.66 37.52
N LEU A 157 9.38 -5.87 37.46
CA LEU A 157 10.02 -6.88 36.64
C LEU A 157 9.99 -8.24 37.38
N TYR A 158 9.39 -9.23 36.73
CA TYR A 158 9.33 -10.59 37.23
C TYR A 158 10.20 -11.52 36.40
N ILE A 159 11.06 -12.27 37.06
CA ILE A 159 11.79 -13.38 36.45
C ILE A 159 11.06 -14.66 36.79
N ASN A 160 10.38 -15.23 35.83
CA ASN A 160 9.62 -16.46 35.99
C ASN A 160 10.56 -17.67 35.86
N SER A 161 10.57 -18.53 36.86
CA SER A 161 11.41 -19.72 36.95
C SER A 161 10.68 -21.03 36.63
N GLY A 162 9.37 -20.99 36.35
CA GLY A 162 8.54 -22.20 36.27
C GLY A 162 9.02 -23.27 35.30
N ARG A 163 8.94 -23.02 34.00
CA ARG A 163 9.43 -23.95 32.96
C ARG A 163 10.87 -23.68 32.53
N PHE A 164 11.38 -22.51 32.85
CA PHE A 164 12.63 -21.98 32.32
C PHE A 164 13.62 -21.81 33.47
N ALA A 165 14.68 -22.58 33.43
CA ALA A 165 15.73 -22.48 34.43
C ALA A 165 16.52 -21.16 34.36
N TYR A 166 16.33 -20.36 33.26
CA TYR A 166 17.19 -19.21 32.97
C TYR A 166 16.42 -18.09 32.31
N SER A 167 16.66 -16.87 32.73
CA SER A 167 16.13 -15.67 32.09
C SER A 167 17.24 -14.67 31.81
N ILE A 168 17.26 -14.09 30.65
CA ILE A 168 18.20 -13.03 30.27
C ILE A 168 17.49 -11.71 30.44
N VAL A 169 18.12 -10.80 31.13
CA VAL A 169 17.63 -9.43 31.28
C VAL A 169 18.62 -8.51 30.62
N THR A 170 18.19 -7.88 29.55
CA THR A 170 19.03 -6.94 28.79
C THR A 170 18.30 -5.62 28.61
N PRO A 171 18.57 -4.59 29.40
CA PRO A 171 18.02 -3.26 29.13
C PRO A 171 18.70 -2.63 27.93
N THR A 172 19.99 -2.64 27.92
CA THR A 172 20.91 -2.19 26.88
C THR A 172 22.26 -2.86 27.13
N LYS A 173 23.07 -2.89 26.10
CA LYS A 173 24.48 -3.31 26.23
C LYS A 173 25.18 -2.36 27.23
N VAL A 174 25.74 -2.90 28.25
CA VAL A 174 26.43 -2.15 29.32
C VAL A 174 27.93 -2.26 29.11
N THR A 175 28.64 -1.12 29.09
CA THR A 175 30.09 -1.10 29.04
C THR A 175 30.63 -1.18 30.47
N LEU A 176 31.48 -2.15 30.72
CA LEU A 176 32.13 -2.29 32.04
C LEU A 176 33.11 -1.16 32.29
N VAL A 177 33.09 -0.62 33.47
CA VAL A 177 33.99 0.43 33.95
C VAL A 177 34.63 -0.03 35.26
N ASP A 178 35.88 0.36 35.53
CA ASP A 178 36.56 0.04 36.77
C ASP A 178 35.73 0.41 38.01
N GLY A 179 35.59 -0.54 38.92
CA GLY A 179 34.80 -0.36 40.13
C GLY A 179 33.28 -0.37 39.91
N MET A 180 32.81 -0.83 38.76
CA MET A 180 31.39 -0.96 38.49
C MET A 180 30.76 -2.04 39.36
N THR A 181 29.59 -1.74 39.91
CA THR A 181 28.77 -2.68 40.68
C THR A 181 27.38 -2.77 40.10
N ILE A 182 26.76 -3.94 40.29
CA ILE A 182 25.35 -4.15 40.02
C ILE A 182 24.65 -4.24 41.38
N ALA A 183 23.72 -3.32 41.61
CA ALA A 183 22.86 -3.38 42.77
C ALA A 183 21.48 -3.87 42.37
N LEU A 184 21.01 -4.91 43.06
CA LEU A 184 19.70 -5.52 42.84
C LEU A 184 18.89 -5.29 44.14
N ASP A 185 17.79 -4.56 44.03
CA ASP A 185 16.80 -4.47 45.09
C ASP A 185 15.69 -5.48 44.81
N VAL A 186 15.79 -6.64 45.44
CA VAL A 186 14.85 -7.76 45.28
C VAL A 186 13.65 -7.55 46.20
N ASP A 187 12.48 -7.32 45.60
CA ASP A 187 11.22 -7.15 46.35
C ASP A 187 10.73 -8.48 46.92
N LYS A 188 10.66 -9.51 46.08
CA LYS A 188 10.04 -10.78 46.46
C LYS A 188 10.63 -11.97 45.71
N PHE A 189 10.84 -13.05 46.48
CA PHE A 189 10.93 -14.41 45.96
C PHE A 189 9.58 -15.11 46.23
N GLU A 190 8.78 -15.36 45.20
CA GLU A 190 7.50 -16.08 45.37
C GLU A 190 7.74 -17.52 45.81
N THR A 191 8.79 -18.14 45.27
CA THR A 191 9.29 -19.45 45.75
C THR A 191 10.74 -19.30 46.17
N PRO A 192 11.12 -19.79 47.34
CA PRO A 192 12.51 -19.75 47.79
C PRO A 192 13.44 -20.44 46.79
N GLY A 193 14.49 -19.76 46.40
CA GLY A 193 15.45 -20.25 45.42
C GLY A 193 16.72 -19.42 45.42
N ILE A 194 17.60 -19.69 44.48
CA ILE A 194 18.86 -18.98 44.29
C ILE A 194 18.77 -18.21 42.98
N LEU A 195 18.94 -16.89 43.04
CA LEU A 195 19.09 -16.05 41.86
C LEU A 195 20.57 -15.89 41.54
N GLN A 196 21.05 -16.55 40.54
CA GLN A 196 22.42 -16.43 40.03
C GLN A 196 22.50 -15.38 38.93
N VAL A 197 23.55 -14.57 38.92
CA VAL A 197 23.79 -13.51 37.96
C VAL A 197 25.06 -13.81 37.16
N TYR A 198 24.97 -13.72 35.86
CA TYR A 198 26.07 -13.93 34.94
C TYR A 198 26.17 -12.72 33.99
N ALA A 199 27.38 -12.50 33.46
CA ALA A 199 27.62 -11.54 32.39
C ALA A 199 28.32 -12.18 31.19
N GLY A 200 28.15 -11.64 30.03
CA GLY A 200 28.85 -12.12 28.85
C GLY A 200 28.40 -11.42 27.58
N GLU A 201 29.09 -11.68 26.48
CA GLU A 201 28.65 -11.28 25.16
C GLU A 201 27.51 -12.18 24.70
N PHE A 202 26.34 -11.57 24.54
CA PHE A 202 25.15 -12.29 24.14
C PHE A 202 24.69 -11.82 22.76
N ASN A 203 24.69 -12.72 21.80
CA ASN A 203 24.22 -12.42 20.45
C ASN A 203 22.70 -12.61 20.36
N LEU A 204 21.96 -11.50 20.46
CA LEU A 204 20.51 -11.48 20.37
C LEU A 204 19.95 -12.04 19.04
N GLY A 205 20.76 -12.04 17.99
CA GLY A 205 20.38 -12.60 16.68
C GLY A 205 20.60 -14.12 16.56
N SER A 206 21.36 -14.73 17.49
CA SER A 206 21.68 -16.14 17.46
C SER A 206 20.57 -16.99 18.09
N LYS A 207 20.24 -18.10 17.45
CA LYS A 207 19.34 -19.13 17.99
C LYS A 207 19.90 -19.81 19.24
N TYR A 208 21.23 -19.91 19.32
CA TYR A 208 21.94 -20.57 20.40
C TYR A 208 22.95 -19.64 21.04
N THR A 209 23.09 -19.75 22.36
CA THR A 209 24.12 -19.06 23.13
C THR A 209 24.85 -20.12 23.93
N SER A 210 26.17 -20.08 23.92
CA SER A 210 26.95 -20.99 24.76
C SER A 210 26.96 -20.49 26.20
N TRP A 211 26.57 -21.35 27.13
CA TRP A 211 26.62 -21.04 28.56
C TRP A 211 28.05 -20.87 29.04
N ASN A 212 28.99 -21.56 28.41
CA ASN A 212 30.40 -21.51 28.76
C ASN A 212 31.04 -20.12 28.48
N ASP A 213 30.35 -19.30 27.68
CA ASP A 213 30.79 -17.94 27.35
C ASP A 213 30.29 -16.91 28.39
N LEU A 214 29.54 -17.35 29.39
CA LEU A 214 29.01 -16.51 30.45
C LEU A 214 29.85 -16.61 31.71
N THR A 215 30.25 -15.46 32.24
CA THR A 215 31.02 -15.34 33.46
C THR A 215 30.08 -15.18 34.66
N TYR A 216 30.25 -16.02 35.66
CA TYR A 216 29.47 -15.94 36.90
C TYR A 216 29.90 -14.71 37.71
N ILE A 217 28.92 -13.90 38.15
CA ILE A 217 29.14 -12.68 38.92
C ILE A 217 28.81 -12.86 40.38
N GLY A 218 27.73 -13.57 40.71
CA GLY A 218 27.30 -13.78 42.05
C GLY A 218 25.90 -14.34 42.18
N GLU A 219 25.44 -14.51 43.41
CA GLU A 219 24.11 -15.05 43.73
C GLU A 219 23.40 -14.24 44.81
N VAL A 220 22.07 -14.27 44.75
CA VAL A 220 21.18 -13.64 45.73
C VAL A 220 20.15 -14.67 46.17
N THR A 221 19.99 -14.81 47.50
CA THR A 221 19.10 -15.81 48.08
C THR A 221 18.01 -15.20 48.97
N THR A 222 18.06 -13.89 49.19
CA THR A 222 17.13 -13.16 50.07
C THR A 222 16.62 -11.89 49.42
N THR A 223 15.51 -11.36 49.91
CA THR A 223 14.97 -10.06 49.54
C THR A 223 15.83 -8.91 50.08
N GLY A 224 15.72 -7.73 49.49
CA GLY A 224 16.45 -6.52 49.85
C GLY A 224 17.54 -6.13 48.85
N GLU A 225 18.37 -5.19 49.26
CA GLU A 225 19.46 -4.68 48.42
C GLU A 225 20.68 -5.59 48.46
N HIS A 226 21.13 -6.00 47.27
CA HIS A 226 22.32 -6.82 47.07
C HIS A 226 23.24 -6.14 46.06
N THR A 227 24.52 -6.04 46.39
CA THR A 227 25.52 -5.46 45.49
C THR A 227 26.48 -6.53 45.00
N LEU A 228 26.60 -6.65 43.69
CA LEU A 228 27.50 -7.59 43.03
C LEU A 228 28.54 -6.78 42.23
N THR A 229 29.79 -7.22 42.25
CA THR A 229 30.91 -6.52 41.64
C THR A 229 31.42 -7.32 40.44
N PRO A 230 31.05 -6.96 39.20
CA PRO A 230 31.44 -7.71 38.01
C PRO A 230 32.95 -7.77 37.79
N LEU A 231 33.68 -6.74 38.17
CA LEU A 231 35.13 -6.62 37.95
C LEU A 231 35.97 -7.41 38.95
N ASP A 232 35.37 -7.99 39.97
CA ASP A 232 36.06 -8.93 40.86
C ASP A 232 36.33 -10.28 40.16
N ASN A 233 35.77 -10.48 38.98
CA ASN A 233 35.97 -11.66 38.15
C ASN A 233 37.10 -11.42 37.13
N PRO A 234 38.16 -12.24 37.11
CA PRO A 234 39.31 -12.04 36.22
C PRO A 234 39.01 -12.23 34.73
N GLU A 235 37.85 -12.77 34.38
CA GLU A 235 37.42 -12.95 32.97
C GLU A 235 36.70 -11.72 32.39
N LEU A 236 36.40 -10.71 33.23
CA LEU A 236 35.73 -9.47 32.78
C LEU A 236 36.68 -8.30 32.96
N THR A 237 36.85 -7.52 31.89
CA THR A 237 37.75 -6.37 31.86
C THR A 237 37.00 -5.07 31.63
N ALA A 238 37.51 -3.98 32.20
CA ALA A 238 36.96 -2.66 31.92
C ALA A 238 37.05 -2.32 30.40
N GLY A 239 35.98 -1.79 29.85
CA GLY A 239 35.83 -1.51 28.42
C GLY A 239 35.04 -2.57 27.66
N ASP A 240 34.83 -3.76 28.23
CA ASP A 240 33.99 -4.79 27.63
C ASP A 240 32.53 -4.39 27.66
N SER A 241 31.82 -4.75 26.61
CA SER A 241 30.38 -4.55 26.49
C SER A 241 29.65 -5.84 26.75
N VAL A 242 28.87 -5.89 27.80
CA VAL A 242 28.26 -7.12 28.33
C VAL A 242 26.76 -7.01 28.51
N PHE A 243 26.12 -8.14 28.47
CA PHE A 243 24.74 -8.33 28.93
C PHE A 243 24.71 -9.14 30.19
N PHE A 244 23.71 -8.93 31.05
CA PHE A 244 23.51 -9.67 32.28
C PHE A 244 22.46 -10.75 32.10
N VAL A 245 22.74 -11.92 32.65
CA VAL A 245 21.87 -13.09 32.62
C VAL A 245 21.52 -13.48 34.06
N PHE A 246 20.23 -13.57 34.30
CA PHE A 246 19.69 -13.95 35.62
C PHE A 246 19.13 -15.37 35.53
N LYS A 247 19.60 -16.24 36.40
CA LYS A 247 19.15 -17.61 36.53
C LYS A 247 18.50 -17.79 37.91
N HIS A 248 17.19 -18.06 37.94
CA HIS A 248 16.51 -18.41 39.16
C HIS A 248 16.39 -19.94 39.29
N GLU A 249 17.14 -20.54 40.17
CA GLU A 249 17.05 -21.96 40.53
C GLU A 249 16.15 -22.15 41.74
N ILE A 250 15.08 -22.95 41.58
CA ILE A 250 14.19 -23.37 42.68
C ILE A 250 14.51 -24.79 43.09
N ASN A 251 14.51 -25.01 44.42
CA ASN A 251 14.83 -26.31 45.01
C ASN A 251 13.69 -27.32 44.84
N ASP A 252 12.45 -26.87 44.68
CA ASP A 252 11.29 -27.74 44.57
C ASP A 252 10.62 -27.60 43.20
N ARG A 253 10.88 -28.55 42.29
CA ARG A 253 10.29 -28.61 40.96
C ARG A 253 8.84 -29.10 40.92
N SER A 254 8.26 -29.45 42.06
CA SER A 254 6.86 -29.92 42.14
C SER A 254 5.85 -28.77 42.17
N VAL A 255 6.28 -27.54 42.39
CA VAL A 255 5.41 -26.36 42.46
C VAL A 255 5.02 -25.96 41.03
N LYS A 256 3.75 -26.05 40.74
CA LYS A 256 3.17 -25.59 39.48
C LYS A 256 2.51 -24.23 39.68
N GLY A 257 3.04 -23.18 39.09
CA GLY A 257 2.37 -21.89 39.12
C GLY A 257 3.30 -20.70 39.00
N SER A 258 3.00 -19.62 39.60
CA SER A 258 3.67 -18.32 39.49
C SER A 258 4.97 -18.27 40.30
N GLU A 259 6.01 -18.93 39.82
CA GLU A 259 7.34 -18.94 40.45
C GLU A 259 8.13 -17.78 39.84
N TYR A 260 8.35 -16.72 40.62
CA TYR A 260 9.06 -15.54 40.11
C TYR A 260 9.90 -14.86 41.21
N VAL A 261 10.86 -14.07 40.74
CA VAL A 261 11.58 -13.08 41.52
C VAL A 261 11.19 -11.70 41.01
N SER A 262 10.80 -10.80 41.91
CA SER A 262 10.50 -9.41 41.55
C SER A 262 11.55 -8.46 42.10
N PHE A 263 11.74 -7.35 41.40
CA PHE A 263 12.71 -6.31 41.73
C PHE A 263 12.02 -4.96 41.87
N ASN A 264 12.41 -4.21 42.90
CA ASN A 264 12.06 -2.79 43.00
C ASN A 264 12.96 -1.94 42.10
N SER A 265 14.25 -2.30 42.02
CA SER A 265 15.20 -1.61 41.15
C SER A 265 16.39 -2.50 40.79
N ILE A 266 16.99 -2.17 39.64
CA ILE A 266 18.29 -2.68 39.19
C ILE A 266 19.16 -1.47 38.88
N ALA A 267 20.31 -1.36 39.52
CA ALA A 267 21.21 -0.24 39.32
C ALA A 267 22.59 -0.69 38.85
N PHE A 268 23.14 0.05 37.89
CA PHE A 268 24.52 -0.08 37.47
C PHE A 268 25.28 1.14 37.96
N ASN A 269 26.14 0.95 38.92
CA ASN A 269 26.86 2.03 39.57
C ASN A 269 28.35 1.96 39.24
N SER A 270 28.93 3.06 38.78
CA SER A 270 30.34 3.19 38.50
C SER A 270 30.87 4.54 39.01
N SER A 271 32.18 4.71 39.00
CA SER A 271 32.82 6.00 39.33
C SER A 271 32.47 7.14 38.34
N VAL A 272 31.95 6.77 37.17
CA VAL A 272 31.65 7.71 36.06
C VAL A 272 30.15 7.98 35.95
N GLU A 273 29.31 6.95 36.11
CA GLU A 273 27.89 7.04 35.92
C GLU A 273 27.14 6.07 36.85
N ASN A 274 26.08 6.58 37.45
CA ASN A 274 25.14 5.77 38.22
C ASN A 274 23.79 5.77 37.49
N LYS A 275 23.37 4.59 37.04
CA LYS A 275 22.11 4.44 36.34
C LYS A 275 21.21 3.47 37.07
N VAL A 276 20.08 3.98 37.56
CA VAL A 276 19.07 3.21 38.29
C VAL A 276 17.84 3.03 37.45
N TYR A 277 17.38 1.82 37.32
CA TYR A 277 16.14 1.45 36.68
C TYR A 277 15.14 1.02 37.73
N SER A 278 14.03 1.73 37.87
CA SER A 278 12.96 1.42 38.81
C SER A 278 11.59 1.72 38.23
N GLY A 279 10.56 1.06 38.73
CA GLY A 279 9.20 1.25 38.25
C GLY A 279 9.06 1.07 36.76
N TYR A 280 8.56 2.08 36.04
CA TYR A 280 8.35 2.02 34.58
C TYR A 280 9.64 1.77 33.76
N ASP A 281 10.79 2.18 34.27
CA ASP A 281 12.06 1.98 33.58
C ASP A 281 12.47 0.51 33.51
N LEU A 282 12.01 -0.32 34.45
CA LEU A 282 12.20 -1.77 34.41
C LEU A 282 11.49 -2.40 33.19
N SER A 283 10.48 -1.72 32.61
CA SER A 283 9.82 -2.15 31.39
C SER A 283 10.72 -2.11 30.15
N GLN A 284 11.82 -1.39 30.20
CA GLN A 284 12.80 -1.30 29.11
C GLN A 284 13.71 -2.53 29.04
N PHE A 285 13.67 -3.39 30.04
CA PHE A 285 14.44 -4.63 30.06
C PHE A 285 13.77 -5.66 29.13
N THR A 286 14.54 -6.24 28.24
CA THR A 286 14.08 -7.37 27.42
C THR A 286 14.37 -8.67 28.18
N LEU A 287 13.33 -9.40 28.52
CA LEU A 287 13.41 -10.69 29.15
C LEU A 287 13.41 -11.79 28.08
N LEU A 288 14.46 -12.58 28.04
CA LEU A 288 14.60 -13.72 27.14
C LEU A 288 14.77 -14.99 27.95
N GLY A 289 13.85 -15.94 27.84
CA GLY A 289 13.99 -17.25 28.48
C GLY A 289 15.04 -18.10 27.77
N ILE A 290 15.80 -18.87 28.48
CA ILE A 290 16.75 -19.86 27.95
C ILE A 290 16.29 -21.24 28.39
N ASN A 291 16.10 -22.15 27.45
CA ASN A 291 15.88 -23.57 27.74
C ASN A 291 17.22 -24.29 27.88
N GLY A 292 17.21 -25.48 28.50
CA GLY A 292 18.41 -26.29 28.75
C GLY A 292 19.39 -26.39 27.56
N ALA A 293 20.54 -26.99 27.78
CA ALA A 293 21.56 -27.16 26.76
C ALA A 293 21.13 -28.18 25.71
N ASP A 294 21.43 -27.93 24.42
CA ASP A 294 21.39 -28.94 23.37
C ASP A 294 22.54 -29.96 23.52
N GLU A 295 22.61 -30.94 22.66
CA GLU A 295 23.66 -31.97 22.63
C GLU A 295 25.09 -31.41 22.46
N ASN A 296 25.23 -30.15 22.03
CA ASN A 296 26.51 -29.44 21.89
C ASN A 296 26.81 -28.49 23.05
N GLY A 297 26.02 -28.52 24.15
CA GLY A 297 26.16 -27.64 25.30
C GLY A 297 25.70 -26.20 25.07
N ARG A 298 24.97 -25.93 23.96
CA ARG A 298 24.43 -24.61 23.67
C ARG A 298 23.02 -24.48 24.21
N TYR A 299 22.73 -23.35 24.81
CA TYR A 299 21.41 -23.08 25.34
C TYR A 299 20.48 -22.58 24.23
N VAL A 300 19.34 -23.26 24.07
CA VAL A 300 18.27 -22.84 23.17
C VAL A 300 17.39 -21.87 23.95
N ARG A 301 17.16 -20.72 23.39
CA ARG A 301 16.18 -19.76 23.95
C ARG A 301 14.79 -20.38 23.88
N GLN A 302 14.08 -20.41 24.99
CA GLN A 302 12.80 -21.08 25.07
C GLN A 302 11.59 -20.14 24.80
N ASP A 303 11.70 -18.88 25.11
CA ASP A 303 10.80 -17.85 24.62
C ASP A 303 10.85 -17.75 23.07
N ALA A 304 11.90 -18.35 22.50
CA ALA A 304 12.08 -18.55 21.09
C ALA A 304 11.33 -19.75 20.51
N ILE A 305 10.75 -20.63 21.30
CA ILE A 305 9.96 -21.77 20.82
C ILE A 305 8.49 -21.49 21.10
N MET A 306 7.85 -20.86 20.14
CA MET A 306 6.40 -20.75 20.14
C MET A 306 5.84 -21.67 19.09
N THR A 307 4.92 -22.54 19.48
CA THR A 307 4.14 -23.27 18.51
C THR A 307 3.04 -22.35 17.99
N LEU A 308 3.16 -22.02 16.73
CA LEU A 308 2.23 -21.18 16.01
C LEU A 308 1.46 -22.01 14.99
N SER A 309 0.26 -21.56 14.66
CA SER A 309 -0.55 -22.16 13.61
C SER A 309 -0.55 -21.29 12.36
N SER A 310 -0.69 -21.95 11.21
CA SER A 310 -1.00 -21.35 9.92
C SER A 310 -2.13 -22.13 9.29
N PHE A 311 -3.15 -21.43 8.81
CA PHE A 311 -4.34 -22.03 8.23
C PHE A 311 -5.01 -21.08 7.24
N LYS A 312 -5.82 -21.64 6.36
CA LYS A 312 -6.70 -20.88 5.50
C LYS A 312 -8.01 -20.66 6.24
N TYR A 313 -8.48 -19.41 6.29
CA TYR A 313 -9.67 -18.97 7.01
C TYR A 313 -10.65 -18.32 6.06
N ASP A 314 -11.88 -18.79 6.03
CA ASP A 314 -12.95 -18.18 5.25
C ASP A 314 -13.46 -16.93 5.98
N VAL A 315 -12.94 -15.79 5.56
CA VAL A 315 -13.25 -14.51 6.20
C VAL A 315 -14.70 -14.08 5.92
N TYR A 316 -15.22 -14.41 4.73
CA TYR A 316 -16.60 -14.05 4.38
C TYR A 316 -17.60 -14.88 5.16
N ALA A 317 -17.43 -16.21 5.19
CA ALA A 317 -18.32 -17.07 5.96
C ALA A 317 -18.34 -16.67 7.44
N ALA A 318 -17.17 -16.37 8.04
CA ALA A 318 -17.08 -15.94 9.43
C ALA A 318 -17.70 -14.55 9.70
N LEU A 319 -17.52 -13.62 8.77
CA LEU A 319 -17.99 -12.24 8.93
C LEU A 319 -19.50 -12.12 8.73
N PHE A 320 -20.01 -12.79 7.72
CA PHE A 320 -21.42 -12.72 7.30
C PHE A 320 -22.30 -13.82 7.88
N ALA A 321 -21.75 -14.65 8.79
CA ALA A 321 -22.53 -15.61 9.57
C ALA A 321 -23.55 -14.90 10.46
N ASP A 322 -24.62 -15.60 10.78
CA ASP A 322 -25.61 -15.14 11.74
C ASP A 322 -24.98 -14.83 13.10
N LYS A 323 -25.40 -13.75 13.70
CA LYS A 323 -24.82 -13.24 14.95
C LYS A 323 -25.86 -13.21 16.07
N LEU A 324 -25.48 -13.77 17.20
CA LEU A 324 -26.27 -13.62 18.42
C LEU A 324 -26.06 -12.21 18.97
N VAL A 325 -27.13 -11.43 19.03
CA VAL A 325 -27.15 -10.04 19.52
C VAL A 325 -28.24 -9.93 20.59
N VAL A 326 -27.97 -9.11 21.61
CA VAL A 326 -28.96 -8.78 22.63
C VAL A 326 -29.52 -7.39 22.32
N ILE A 327 -30.82 -7.30 22.06
CA ILE A 327 -31.48 -6.04 21.74
C ILE A 327 -32.60 -5.75 22.76
N GLY A 328 -32.84 -4.46 22.99
CA GLY A 328 -33.98 -4.04 23.84
C GLY A 328 -35.31 -4.12 23.13
N GLN A 329 -36.40 -4.05 23.91
CA GLN A 329 -37.79 -4.04 23.39
C GLN A 329 -37.97 -2.98 22.29
N SER A 330 -37.49 -1.76 22.49
CA SER A 330 -37.64 -0.66 21.53
C SER A 330 -37.01 -0.96 20.17
N ASP A 331 -35.83 -1.59 20.19
CA ASP A 331 -35.10 -1.92 18.97
C ASP A 331 -35.79 -3.11 18.25
N TYR A 332 -36.25 -4.08 19.03
CA TYR A 332 -37.03 -5.20 18.48
C TYR A 332 -38.29 -4.72 17.79
N ASP A 333 -39.12 -3.86 18.47
CA ASP A 333 -40.34 -3.30 17.93
C ASP A 333 -40.08 -2.42 16.69
N LYS A 334 -38.97 -1.69 16.69
CA LYS A 334 -38.54 -0.89 15.55
C LYS A 334 -38.22 -1.77 14.34
N ILE A 335 -37.46 -2.86 14.52
CA ILE A 335 -37.12 -3.79 13.43
C ILE A 335 -38.41 -4.42 12.86
N LEU A 336 -39.37 -4.81 13.71
CA LEU A 336 -40.66 -5.32 13.25
C LEU A 336 -41.46 -4.29 12.44
N SER A 337 -41.45 -3.02 12.89
CA SER A 337 -42.18 -1.95 12.20
C SER A 337 -41.57 -1.59 10.84
N GLU A 338 -40.25 -1.69 10.73
CA GLU A 338 -39.51 -1.42 9.49
C GLU A 338 -39.57 -2.59 8.49
N ASN A 339 -39.98 -3.78 8.95
CA ASN A 339 -40.12 -4.98 8.11
C ASN A 339 -41.54 -5.52 8.17
N PRO A 340 -42.50 -4.87 7.50
CA PRO A 340 -43.91 -5.31 7.49
C PRO A 340 -44.03 -6.72 6.89
N GLY A 341 -44.76 -7.57 7.57
CA GLY A 341 -44.92 -9.01 7.22
C GLY A 341 -44.01 -9.93 8.03
N MET A 342 -42.93 -9.46 8.64
CA MET A 342 -42.04 -10.28 9.47
C MET A 342 -42.77 -10.92 10.65
N ALA A 343 -43.67 -10.18 11.30
CA ALA A 343 -44.48 -10.69 12.41
C ALA A 343 -45.46 -11.82 12.01
N GLU A 344 -45.85 -11.89 10.74
CA GLU A 344 -46.75 -12.92 10.22
C GLU A 344 -46.05 -14.26 9.97
N THR A 345 -44.72 -14.26 9.90
CA THR A 345 -43.89 -15.46 9.65
C THR A 345 -43.40 -16.14 10.92
N ILE A 346 -43.82 -15.67 12.09
CA ILE A 346 -43.37 -16.21 13.37
C ILE A 346 -43.79 -17.70 13.50
N THR A 347 -42.76 -18.56 13.63
CA THR A 347 -42.94 -19.96 13.97
C THR A 347 -42.41 -20.20 15.38
N LEU A 348 -43.31 -20.50 16.32
CA LEU A 348 -42.99 -20.75 17.72
C LEU A 348 -42.31 -22.12 17.90
N ASP A 349 -41.30 -22.18 18.78
CA ASP A 349 -40.74 -23.45 19.22
C ASP A 349 -41.76 -24.19 20.10
N PRO A 350 -42.17 -25.42 19.76
CA PRO A 350 -43.15 -26.18 20.54
C PRO A 350 -42.72 -26.49 21.96
N GLU A 351 -41.42 -26.58 22.21
CA GLU A 351 -40.83 -26.93 23.50
C GLU A 351 -40.51 -25.72 24.35
N ASN A 352 -40.33 -24.54 23.73
CA ASN A 352 -39.94 -23.33 24.45
C ASN A 352 -40.66 -22.07 23.90
N PRO A 353 -41.70 -21.58 24.60
CA PRO A 353 -42.50 -20.43 24.15
C PRO A 353 -41.70 -19.10 24.12
N LYS A 354 -40.46 -19.06 24.63
CA LYS A 354 -39.55 -17.92 24.56
C LYS A 354 -38.67 -17.96 23.31
N LYS A 355 -38.81 -18.98 22.48
CA LYS A 355 -38.07 -19.14 21.23
C LYS A 355 -39.00 -19.13 20.04
N TRP A 356 -38.62 -18.43 19.00
CA TRP A 356 -39.32 -18.46 17.72
C TRP A 356 -38.38 -18.10 16.58
N THR A 357 -38.74 -18.54 15.38
CA THR A 357 -38.00 -18.26 14.14
C THR A 357 -38.86 -17.44 13.21
N PHE A 358 -38.17 -16.75 12.30
CA PHE A 358 -38.78 -16.00 11.20
C PHE A 358 -38.38 -16.66 9.87
N ASP A 359 -39.14 -16.38 8.81
CA ASP A 359 -38.78 -16.83 7.47
C ASP A 359 -37.47 -16.16 6.99
N GLU A 360 -36.84 -16.79 6.00
CA GLU A 360 -35.61 -16.24 5.38
C GLU A 360 -35.86 -14.86 4.75
N GLY A 361 -34.87 -14.00 4.83
CA GLY A 361 -34.88 -12.66 4.22
C GLY A 361 -35.22 -11.52 5.16
N TYR A 362 -35.50 -11.80 6.42
CA TYR A 362 -35.67 -10.78 7.46
C TYR A 362 -34.37 -10.54 8.28
N PRO A 363 -34.23 -9.36 8.93
CA PRO A 363 -33.04 -9.05 9.72
C PRO A 363 -32.83 -9.95 10.93
N ILE A 364 -33.91 -10.43 11.56
CA ILE A 364 -33.85 -11.39 12.65
C ILE A 364 -34.24 -12.76 12.09
N VAL A 365 -33.36 -13.74 12.25
CA VAL A 365 -33.54 -15.13 11.85
C VAL A 365 -34.33 -15.88 12.93
N SER A 366 -33.98 -15.69 14.20
CA SER A 366 -34.66 -16.29 15.32
C SER A 366 -34.48 -15.52 16.62
N VAL A 367 -35.44 -15.67 17.53
CA VAL A 367 -35.29 -15.27 18.93
C VAL A 367 -34.92 -16.51 19.73
N VAL A 368 -33.77 -16.48 20.38
CA VAL A 368 -33.21 -17.64 21.10
C VAL A 368 -33.66 -17.65 22.55
N ASP A 369 -33.81 -16.45 23.16
CA ASP A 369 -34.30 -16.29 24.53
C ASP A 369 -34.82 -14.87 24.75
N VAL A 370 -35.72 -14.73 25.70
CA VAL A 370 -36.23 -13.44 26.19
C VAL A 370 -36.02 -13.34 27.68
N SER A 371 -35.22 -12.41 28.09
CA SER A 371 -34.96 -12.06 29.49
C SER A 371 -35.70 -10.79 29.87
N SER A 372 -36.04 -10.62 31.14
CA SER A 372 -36.68 -9.41 31.65
C SER A 372 -36.09 -8.97 32.99
N ILE A 373 -35.94 -7.67 33.15
CA ILE A 373 -35.51 -7.06 34.40
C ILE A 373 -36.57 -6.07 34.87
N LYS A 374 -37.00 -6.19 36.12
CA LYS A 374 -37.98 -5.26 36.72
C LYS A 374 -37.23 -4.18 37.50
N ILE A 375 -37.42 -2.93 37.09
CA ILE A 375 -36.87 -1.77 37.79
C ILE A 375 -38.05 -0.90 38.23
N GLY A 376 -38.32 -0.86 39.53
CA GLY A 376 -39.47 -0.20 40.10
C GLY A 376 -40.77 -0.89 39.65
N SER A 377 -41.68 -0.13 39.01
CA SER A 377 -42.93 -0.66 38.44
C SER A 377 -42.85 -1.10 36.97
N THR A 378 -41.70 -0.82 36.31
CA THR A 378 -41.52 -1.08 34.88
C THR A 378 -40.73 -2.34 34.65
N VAL A 379 -41.17 -3.16 33.71
CA VAL A 379 -40.47 -4.36 33.25
C VAL A 379 -39.82 -4.04 31.90
N TYR A 380 -38.51 -4.27 31.81
CA TYR A 380 -37.73 -4.12 30.60
C TYR A 380 -37.42 -5.50 30.02
N TYR A 381 -37.75 -5.70 28.74
CA TYR A 381 -37.46 -6.95 28.05
C TYR A 381 -36.17 -6.80 27.20
N SER A 382 -35.34 -7.83 27.22
CA SER A 382 -34.17 -7.99 26.38
C SER A 382 -34.31 -9.28 25.57
N TYR A 383 -34.21 -9.14 24.26
CA TYR A 383 -34.32 -10.23 23.31
C TYR A 383 -32.92 -10.67 22.88
N HIS A 384 -32.64 -11.95 23.08
CA HIS A 384 -31.46 -12.60 22.53
C HIS A 384 -31.83 -13.10 21.14
N VAL A 385 -31.40 -12.38 20.11
CA VAL A 385 -31.80 -12.64 18.74
C VAL A 385 -30.62 -13.11 17.90
N MET A 386 -30.87 -14.09 17.04
CA MET A 386 -29.96 -14.45 15.97
C MET A 386 -30.29 -13.53 14.78
N MET A 387 -29.37 -12.65 14.42
CA MET A 387 -29.52 -11.71 13.30
C MET A 387 -28.77 -12.21 12.07
N ASP A 388 -29.38 -12.07 10.90
CA ASP A 388 -28.68 -12.28 9.61
C ASP A 388 -27.44 -11.40 9.53
N GLY A 389 -26.27 -12.03 9.46
CA GLY A 389 -24.99 -11.34 9.46
C GLY A 389 -24.80 -10.39 8.28
N ASN A 390 -25.39 -10.69 7.12
CA ASN A 390 -25.36 -9.80 5.96
C ASN A 390 -26.07 -8.49 6.26
N ARG A 391 -27.28 -8.57 6.81
CA ARG A 391 -28.10 -7.39 7.14
C ARG A 391 -27.52 -6.56 8.29
N VAL A 392 -26.89 -7.20 9.27
CA VAL A 392 -26.16 -6.50 10.35
C VAL A 392 -25.03 -5.64 9.80
N ILE A 393 -24.39 -6.09 8.72
CA ILE A 393 -23.28 -5.38 8.07
C ILE A 393 -23.79 -4.36 7.03
N GLY A 394 -25.06 -4.47 6.61
CA GLY A 394 -25.70 -3.55 5.67
C GLY A 394 -25.79 -4.05 4.23
N PHE A 395 -25.82 -5.38 4.05
CA PHE A 395 -26.00 -6.03 2.74
C PHE A 395 -27.23 -6.94 2.74
N ASP A 396 -27.86 -7.10 1.58
CA ASP A 396 -28.97 -8.05 1.41
C ASP A 396 -28.49 -9.50 1.22
N SER A 397 -27.26 -9.67 0.75
CA SER A 397 -26.59 -10.96 0.58
C SER A 397 -25.09 -10.75 0.64
N THR A 398 -24.34 -11.83 0.84
CA THR A 398 -22.87 -11.76 0.91
C THR A 398 -22.28 -11.16 -0.38
N PRO A 399 -21.63 -10.00 -0.31
CA PRO A 399 -21.14 -9.28 -1.49
C PRO A 399 -19.92 -9.95 -2.10
N TYR A 400 -19.72 -9.70 -3.39
CA TYR A 400 -18.52 -10.08 -4.12
C TYR A 400 -17.63 -8.85 -4.33
N PHE A 401 -16.50 -8.82 -3.64
CA PHE A 401 -15.47 -7.80 -3.86
C PHE A 401 -14.34 -8.40 -4.71
N ILE A 402 -14.36 -8.10 -6.02
CA ILE A 402 -13.47 -8.72 -7.03
C ILE A 402 -11.99 -8.55 -6.66
N PHE A 403 -11.60 -7.38 -6.17
CA PHE A 403 -10.24 -7.08 -5.71
C PHE A 403 -10.15 -6.98 -4.19
N GLY A 404 -11.21 -7.36 -3.47
CA GLY A 404 -11.30 -7.18 -2.03
C GLY A 404 -11.69 -5.76 -1.63
N THR A 405 -11.54 -5.46 -0.35
CA THR A 405 -11.81 -4.13 0.22
C THR A 405 -10.54 -3.48 0.75
N ASP A 406 -10.55 -2.14 0.80
CA ASP A 406 -9.44 -1.37 1.34
C ASP A 406 -9.46 -1.30 2.89
N THR A 407 -8.56 -0.51 3.48
CA THR A 407 -8.46 -0.31 4.93
C THR A 407 -9.67 0.37 5.56
N PHE A 408 -10.52 1.00 4.75
CA PHE A 408 -11.74 1.67 5.17
C PHE A 408 -13.00 0.85 4.87
N GLY A 409 -12.86 -0.38 4.37
CA GLY A 409 -13.97 -1.25 3.98
C GLY A 409 -14.66 -0.83 2.69
N ARG A 410 -13.96 -0.17 1.77
CA ARG A 410 -14.50 0.26 0.47
C ARG A 410 -14.06 -0.71 -0.63
N ASP A 411 -14.90 -0.88 -1.66
CA ASP A 411 -14.60 -1.74 -2.79
C ASP A 411 -13.36 -1.27 -3.56
N LEU A 412 -12.29 -2.07 -3.51
CA LEU A 412 -11.01 -1.73 -4.13
C LEU A 412 -11.10 -1.66 -5.65
N PHE A 413 -11.93 -2.51 -6.28
CA PHE A 413 -12.12 -2.48 -7.74
C PHE A 413 -12.65 -1.11 -8.19
N SER A 414 -13.72 -0.66 -7.58
CA SER A 414 -14.33 0.64 -7.90
C SER A 414 -13.41 1.81 -7.56
N LEU A 415 -12.67 1.73 -6.45
CA LEU A 415 -11.70 2.76 -6.06
C LEU A 415 -10.56 2.92 -7.06
N ILE A 416 -10.05 1.83 -7.63
CA ILE A 416 -8.97 1.89 -8.63
C ILE A 416 -9.46 2.62 -9.89
N TRP A 417 -10.65 2.29 -10.39
CA TRP A 417 -11.19 2.98 -11.57
C TRP A 417 -11.56 4.43 -11.29
N LEU A 418 -12.06 4.71 -10.10
CA LEU A 418 -12.30 6.08 -9.63
C LEU A 418 -10.99 6.88 -9.56
N GLY A 419 -9.94 6.30 -8.98
CA GLY A 419 -8.62 6.90 -8.91
C GLY A 419 -8.02 7.13 -10.29
N LEU A 420 -8.14 6.15 -11.18
CA LEU A 420 -7.67 6.25 -12.55
C LEU A 420 -8.39 7.36 -13.32
N ARG A 421 -9.71 7.50 -13.15
CA ARG A 421 -10.49 8.62 -13.74
C ARG A 421 -9.92 9.96 -13.31
N THR A 422 -9.63 10.11 -12.03
CA THR A 422 -9.12 11.36 -11.47
C THR A 422 -7.71 11.68 -11.99
N SER A 423 -6.82 10.68 -11.99
CA SER A 423 -5.45 10.82 -12.52
C SER A 423 -5.43 11.13 -14.02
N LEU A 424 -6.31 10.48 -14.81
CA LEU A 424 -6.45 10.74 -16.25
C LEU A 424 -6.96 12.17 -16.52
N LEU A 425 -7.97 12.62 -15.79
CA LEU A 425 -8.49 13.99 -15.90
C LEU A 425 -7.42 15.02 -15.58
N LEU A 426 -6.70 14.83 -14.47
CA LEU A 426 -5.64 15.73 -14.03
C LEU A 426 -4.50 15.76 -15.05
N GLY A 427 -4.04 14.60 -15.52
CA GLY A 427 -2.99 14.48 -16.54
C GLY A 427 -3.38 15.12 -17.86
N LEU A 428 -4.62 14.94 -18.32
CA LEU A 428 -5.12 15.54 -19.54
C LEU A 428 -5.23 17.07 -19.42
N MET A 429 -5.81 17.57 -18.32
CA MET A 429 -5.95 19.02 -18.09
C MET A 429 -4.58 19.69 -18.00
N ALA A 430 -3.66 19.13 -17.20
CA ALA A 430 -2.30 19.65 -17.09
C ALA A 430 -1.58 19.65 -18.44
N SER A 431 -1.72 18.57 -19.23
CA SER A 431 -1.10 18.48 -20.56
C SER A 431 -1.62 19.55 -21.50
N VAL A 432 -2.93 19.77 -21.56
CA VAL A 432 -3.54 20.80 -22.45
C VAL A 432 -3.04 22.19 -22.06
N ILE A 433 -3.00 22.52 -20.77
CA ILE A 433 -2.53 23.83 -20.30
C ILE A 433 -1.03 23.98 -20.61
N ASN A 434 -0.22 22.96 -20.35
CA ASN A 434 1.23 22.97 -20.63
C ASN A 434 1.52 23.15 -22.13
N ILE A 435 0.72 22.53 -23.00
CA ILE A 435 0.82 22.70 -24.46
C ILE A 435 0.59 24.17 -24.83
N ILE A 436 -0.51 24.75 -24.34
CA ILE A 436 -0.88 26.13 -24.67
C ILE A 436 0.19 27.11 -24.19
N LEU A 437 0.58 27.02 -22.91
CA LEU A 437 1.61 27.90 -22.33
C LEU A 437 2.96 27.72 -23.00
N GLY A 438 3.37 26.47 -23.23
CA GLY A 438 4.67 26.16 -23.85
C GLY A 438 4.74 26.62 -25.32
N ILE A 439 3.64 26.48 -26.09
CA ILE A 439 3.59 26.98 -27.48
C ILE A 439 3.68 28.50 -27.48
N ILE A 440 2.90 29.20 -26.66
CA ILE A 440 2.94 30.66 -26.58
C ILE A 440 4.33 31.14 -26.21
N TRP A 441 4.91 30.59 -25.13
CA TRP A 441 6.24 30.98 -24.66
C TRP A 441 7.32 30.73 -25.71
N GLY A 442 7.42 29.49 -26.21
CA GLY A 442 8.43 29.10 -27.17
C GLY A 442 8.31 29.81 -28.51
N ALA A 443 7.06 30.09 -28.96
CA ALA A 443 6.81 30.85 -30.21
C ALA A 443 7.29 32.29 -30.08
N ILE A 444 6.95 32.99 -28.99
CA ILE A 444 7.36 34.39 -28.77
C ILE A 444 8.89 34.47 -28.68
N SER A 445 9.50 33.64 -27.84
CA SER A 445 10.94 33.55 -27.62
C SER A 445 11.68 33.40 -28.96
N ALA A 446 11.33 32.39 -29.76
CA ALA A 446 12.04 32.11 -31.01
C ALA A 446 11.69 33.07 -32.15
N TYR A 447 10.46 33.59 -32.21
CA TYR A 447 10.05 34.48 -33.30
C TYR A 447 10.77 35.82 -33.21
N TYR A 448 10.78 36.48 -32.03
CA TYR A 448 11.46 37.74 -31.85
C TYR A 448 12.98 37.55 -31.76
N GLY A 449 13.45 36.49 -31.06
CA GLY A 449 14.87 36.21 -30.96
C GLY A 449 15.68 37.25 -30.17
N GLY A 450 17.02 37.22 -30.31
CA GLY A 450 17.92 38.22 -29.70
C GLY A 450 17.73 38.37 -28.20
N GLN A 451 17.58 39.61 -27.74
CA GLN A 451 17.43 39.94 -26.31
C GLN A 451 16.13 39.35 -25.69
N VAL A 452 15.04 39.33 -26.46
CA VAL A 452 13.77 38.75 -26.00
C VAL A 452 13.94 37.26 -25.71
N ASP A 453 14.55 36.53 -26.62
CA ASP A 453 14.83 35.11 -26.45
C ASP A 453 15.74 34.86 -25.23
N LEU A 454 16.81 35.65 -25.11
CA LEU A 454 17.77 35.53 -24.00
C LEU A 454 17.08 35.74 -22.64
N LEU A 455 16.26 36.77 -22.49
CA LEU A 455 15.56 37.08 -21.25
C LEU A 455 14.53 36.00 -20.92
N MET A 456 13.77 35.54 -21.92
CA MET A 456 12.76 34.47 -21.73
C MET A 456 13.41 33.14 -21.34
N GLU A 457 14.56 32.78 -21.91
CA GLU A 457 15.31 31.57 -21.52
C GLU A 457 15.87 31.71 -20.11
N ARG A 458 16.43 32.88 -19.73
CA ARG A 458 16.91 33.10 -18.36
C ARG A 458 15.78 33.02 -17.32
N PHE A 459 14.62 33.57 -17.64
CA PHE A 459 13.46 33.42 -16.77
C PHE A 459 13.08 31.94 -16.59
N LYS A 460 13.03 31.19 -17.69
CA LYS A 460 12.73 29.77 -17.68
C LYS A 460 13.76 28.97 -16.88
N ASP A 461 15.06 29.29 -17.00
CA ASP A 461 16.14 28.63 -16.24
C ASP A 461 15.98 28.87 -14.73
N VAL A 462 15.69 30.11 -14.32
CA VAL A 462 15.42 30.45 -12.92
C VAL A 462 14.17 29.75 -12.42
N TRP A 463 13.09 29.78 -13.20
CA TRP A 463 11.81 29.16 -12.85
C TRP A 463 11.94 27.65 -12.65
N GLY A 464 12.64 26.96 -13.53
CA GLY A 464 12.87 25.52 -13.46
C GLY A 464 13.94 25.08 -12.45
N SER A 465 14.66 26.01 -11.82
CA SER A 465 15.70 25.67 -10.82
C SER A 465 15.15 25.35 -9.42
N PHE A 466 13.89 25.67 -9.15
CA PHE A 466 13.29 25.37 -7.85
C PHE A 466 13.05 23.86 -7.68
N PRO A 467 13.40 23.27 -6.52
CA PRO A 467 13.17 21.85 -6.26
C PRO A 467 11.67 21.51 -6.32
N GLN A 468 11.31 20.53 -7.15
CA GLN A 468 9.90 20.15 -7.39
C GLN A 468 9.14 19.78 -6.12
N ILE A 469 9.75 18.98 -5.22
CA ILE A 469 9.11 18.56 -3.95
C ILE A 469 8.82 19.78 -3.06
N THR A 470 9.73 20.77 -3.04
CA THR A 470 9.49 21.99 -2.28
C THR A 470 8.32 22.79 -2.84
N MET A 471 8.25 22.89 -4.17
CA MET A 471 7.17 23.64 -4.83
C MET A 471 5.81 23.00 -4.65
N VAL A 472 5.69 21.67 -4.74
CA VAL A 472 4.41 20.99 -4.46
C VAL A 472 3.98 21.22 -3.01
N GLY A 473 4.94 21.19 -2.06
CA GLY A 473 4.66 21.48 -0.66
C GLY A 473 4.13 22.91 -0.45
N ILE A 474 4.79 23.92 -1.03
CA ILE A 474 4.38 25.32 -0.94
C ILE A 474 2.98 25.51 -1.56
N ILE A 475 2.73 24.98 -2.74
CA ILE A 475 1.44 25.10 -3.42
C ILE A 475 0.34 24.43 -2.58
N SER A 476 0.62 23.24 -2.01
CA SER A 476 -0.33 22.53 -1.16
C SER A 476 -0.64 23.27 0.14
N VAL A 477 0.32 23.98 0.71
CA VAL A 477 0.08 24.84 1.90
C VAL A 477 -0.77 26.06 1.56
N LEU A 478 -0.52 26.69 0.41
CA LEU A 478 -1.22 27.91 -0.01
C LEU A 478 -2.66 27.65 -0.48
N MET A 479 -2.89 26.53 -1.19
CA MET A 479 -4.20 26.23 -1.81
C MET A 479 -4.99 25.14 -1.06
N GLY A 480 -4.37 24.48 -0.09
CA GLY A 480 -4.86 23.23 0.47
C GLY A 480 -4.46 22.03 -0.44
N PRO A 481 -4.23 20.84 0.17
CA PRO A 481 -3.95 19.62 -0.62
C PRO A 481 -5.19 19.23 -1.43
N GLY A 482 -5.01 18.74 -2.67
CA GLY A 482 -6.09 18.25 -3.51
C GLY A 482 -5.88 18.46 -5.00
N PHE A 483 -6.95 18.22 -5.77
CA PHE A 483 -6.92 18.23 -7.23
C PHE A 483 -6.34 19.53 -7.83
N TRP A 484 -6.81 20.69 -7.36
CA TRP A 484 -6.39 21.99 -7.90
C TRP A 484 -4.95 22.34 -7.56
N ALA A 485 -4.48 22.01 -6.37
CA ALA A 485 -3.08 22.21 -5.98
C ALA A 485 -2.13 21.37 -6.86
N LEU A 486 -2.48 20.10 -7.10
CA LEU A 486 -1.71 19.24 -8.00
C LEU A 486 -1.73 19.74 -9.44
N LEU A 487 -2.89 20.20 -9.94
CA LEU A 487 -2.99 20.75 -11.28
C LEU A 487 -2.08 21.97 -11.45
N VAL A 488 -2.13 22.92 -10.50
CA VAL A 488 -1.26 24.11 -10.52
C VAL A 488 0.21 23.70 -10.47
N PHE A 489 0.58 22.74 -9.63
CA PHE A 489 1.94 22.24 -9.58
C PHE A 489 2.39 21.60 -10.89
N MET A 490 1.56 20.77 -11.52
CA MET A 490 1.89 20.13 -12.80
C MET A 490 2.01 21.10 -13.95
N VAL A 491 1.29 22.22 -13.86
CA VAL A 491 1.39 23.32 -14.82
C VAL A 491 2.60 24.20 -14.52
N TYR A 492 2.98 24.34 -13.24
CA TYR A 492 4.11 25.18 -12.83
C TYR A 492 5.40 24.88 -13.60
N ASP A 493 5.75 23.62 -13.78
CA ASP A 493 6.99 23.17 -14.42
C ASP A 493 6.77 22.53 -15.81
N GLY A 494 5.62 21.93 -16.04
CA GLY A 494 5.36 21.09 -17.21
C GLY A 494 5.42 21.81 -18.57
N TRP A 495 5.15 23.12 -18.62
CA TRP A 495 5.19 23.92 -19.84
C TRP A 495 6.62 24.18 -20.38
N ILE A 496 7.64 24.12 -19.50
CA ILE A 496 9.05 24.42 -19.81
C ILE A 496 9.57 23.54 -20.96
N GLY A 497 9.33 22.23 -20.86
CA GLY A 497 9.75 21.27 -21.88
C GLY A 497 9.07 21.53 -23.25
N VAL A 498 7.78 21.85 -23.23
CA VAL A 498 7.02 22.20 -24.44
C VAL A 498 7.51 23.50 -25.07
N ALA A 499 7.83 24.50 -24.25
CA ALA A 499 8.40 25.78 -24.69
C ALA A 499 9.73 25.57 -25.41
N GLY A 500 10.62 24.74 -24.87
CA GLY A 500 11.92 24.43 -25.49
C GLY A 500 11.74 23.77 -26.87
N ILE A 501 10.85 22.78 -27.00
CA ILE A 501 10.57 22.11 -28.27
C ILE A 501 9.97 23.10 -29.27
N THR A 502 8.99 23.89 -28.85
CA THR A 502 8.35 24.90 -29.69
C THR A 502 9.38 25.93 -30.21
N ARG A 503 10.25 26.41 -29.31
CA ARG A 503 11.33 27.33 -29.65
C ARG A 503 12.22 26.78 -30.77
N ILE A 504 12.68 25.52 -30.64
CA ILE A 504 13.52 24.86 -31.67
C ILE A 504 12.79 24.81 -33.03
N GLN A 505 11.50 24.44 -33.04
CA GLN A 505 10.73 24.37 -34.28
C GLN A 505 10.54 25.76 -34.88
N PHE A 506 10.25 26.78 -34.12
CA PHE A 506 10.11 28.14 -34.60
C PHE A 506 11.40 28.69 -35.17
N TYR A 507 12.55 28.43 -34.55
CA TYR A 507 13.86 28.78 -35.14
C TYR A 507 14.09 28.11 -36.48
N ARG A 508 13.64 26.85 -36.66
CA ARG A 508 13.77 26.10 -37.91
C ARG A 508 12.92 26.70 -39.03
N TYR A 509 11.73 27.21 -38.71
CA TYR A 509 10.78 27.68 -39.72
C TYR A 509 10.80 29.19 -40.00
N ARG A 510 11.22 30.03 -39.03
CA ARG A 510 11.15 31.49 -39.17
C ARG A 510 12.00 32.06 -40.33
N GLY A 511 13.07 31.37 -40.72
CA GLY A 511 13.95 31.75 -41.83
C GLY A 511 13.59 31.16 -43.19
N ARG A 512 12.46 30.44 -43.30
CA ARG A 512 12.04 29.83 -44.55
C ARG A 512 11.50 30.86 -45.55
N GLU A 513 11.72 30.60 -46.83
CA GLU A 513 11.38 31.51 -47.92
C GLU A 513 9.92 32.00 -47.90
N TYR A 514 8.95 31.10 -47.64
CA TYR A 514 7.55 31.45 -47.54
C TYR A 514 7.21 32.39 -46.38
N VAL A 515 7.97 32.32 -45.27
CA VAL A 515 7.85 33.23 -44.11
C VAL A 515 8.42 34.60 -44.48
N LEU A 516 9.59 34.62 -45.14
CA LEU A 516 10.21 35.85 -45.61
C LEU A 516 9.32 36.54 -46.62
N ALA A 517 8.77 35.81 -47.61
CA ALA A 517 7.82 36.33 -48.57
C ALA A 517 6.57 36.94 -47.92
N ALA A 518 5.99 36.23 -46.91
CA ALA A 518 4.85 36.78 -46.17
C ALA A 518 5.18 38.07 -45.44
N ARG A 519 6.41 38.18 -44.89
CA ARG A 519 6.90 39.39 -44.20
C ARG A 519 7.10 40.54 -45.16
N THR A 520 7.69 40.31 -46.35
CA THR A 520 7.87 41.36 -47.37
C THR A 520 6.53 41.85 -47.93
N LEU A 521 5.52 41.00 -47.94
CA LEU A 521 4.14 41.37 -48.32
C LEU A 521 3.36 42.07 -47.19
N GLY A 522 4.03 42.40 -46.07
CA GLY A 522 3.43 43.18 -44.98
C GLY A 522 2.53 42.38 -44.03
N ALA A 523 2.69 41.07 -43.94
CA ALA A 523 1.95 40.25 -42.96
C ALA A 523 2.36 40.62 -41.54
N SER A 524 1.39 40.82 -40.62
CA SER A 524 1.64 41.09 -39.20
C SER A 524 2.29 39.91 -38.53
N ASP A 525 3.05 40.15 -37.45
CA ASP A 525 3.73 39.13 -36.66
C ASP A 525 2.78 38.01 -36.20
N ARG A 526 1.61 38.40 -35.68
CA ARG A 526 0.56 37.45 -35.27
C ARG A 526 0.15 36.56 -36.46
N ARG A 527 -0.02 37.11 -37.65
CA ARG A 527 -0.38 36.33 -38.84
C ARG A 527 0.75 35.38 -39.24
N ILE A 528 2.01 35.81 -39.17
CA ILE A 528 3.18 34.99 -39.47
C ILE A 528 3.27 33.83 -38.49
N ILE A 529 3.17 34.10 -37.18
CA ILE A 529 3.25 33.08 -36.11
C ILE A 529 2.14 32.03 -36.30
N PHE A 530 0.87 32.47 -36.32
CA PHE A 530 -0.25 31.53 -36.22
C PHE A 530 -0.67 30.93 -37.58
N LYS A 531 -0.43 31.60 -38.72
CA LYS A 531 -0.88 31.13 -40.01
C LYS A 531 0.25 30.54 -40.87
N HIS A 532 1.51 30.92 -40.64
CA HIS A 532 2.62 30.48 -41.47
C HIS A 532 3.61 29.57 -40.75
N ILE A 533 3.97 29.84 -39.50
CA ILE A 533 4.96 29.03 -38.75
C ILE A 533 4.28 27.91 -37.96
N LEU A 534 3.32 28.24 -37.11
CA LEU A 534 2.72 27.27 -36.18
C LEU A 534 2.08 26.07 -36.93
N PRO A 535 1.33 26.22 -38.04
CA PRO A 535 0.75 25.06 -38.71
C PRO A 535 1.79 24.07 -39.24
N ASN A 536 2.97 24.54 -39.61
CA ASN A 536 4.09 23.70 -40.06
C ASN A 536 4.88 23.07 -38.89
N ALA A 537 4.87 23.73 -37.74
CA ALA A 537 5.55 23.26 -36.52
C ALA A 537 4.69 22.35 -35.68
N ILE A 538 3.35 22.51 -35.69
CA ILE A 538 2.41 21.88 -34.76
C ILE A 538 2.50 20.36 -34.76
N GLY A 539 2.67 19.74 -35.91
CA GLY A 539 2.77 18.28 -36.03
C GLY A 539 3.90 17.72 -35.20
N THR A 540 5.09 18.33 -35.25
CA THR A 540 6.26 17.89 -34.45
C THR A 540 6.08 18.21 -32.97
N ILE A 541 5.48 19.36 -32.65
CA ILE A 541 5.21 19.77 -31.28
C ILE A 541 4.24 18.79 -30.62
N VAL A 542 3.08 18.57 -31.23
CA VAL A 542 2.03 17.66 -30.71
C VAL A 542 2.55 16.24 -30.56
N THR A 543 3.30 15.72 -31.52
CA THR A 543 3.89 14.38 -31.45
C THR A 543 4.77 14.21 -30.21
N ARG A 544 5.57 15.21 -29.88
CA ARG A 544 6.44 15.17 -28.68
C ARG A 544 5.65 15.31 -27.40
N VAL A 545 4.62 16.15 -27.41
CA VAL A 545 3.81 16.41 -26.20
C VAL A 545 2.93 15.23 -25.84
N ILE A 546 2.38 14.51 -26.81
CA ILE A 546 1.58 13.30 -26.54
C ILE A 546 2.40 12.28 -25.73
N LEU A 547 3.70 12.18 -25.98
CA LEU A 547 4.59 11.32 -25.21
C LEU A 547 4.84 11.80 -23.77
N SER A 548 4.52 13.06 -23.44
CA SER A 548 4.65 13.56 -22.06
C SER A 548 3.43 13.28 -21.18
N ILE A 549 2.26 12.93 -21.75
CA ILE A 549 1.05 12.62 -20.97
C ILE A 549 1.27 11.48 -19.98
N PRO A 550 1.84 10.31 -20.36
CA PRO A 550 2.16 9.26 -19.41
C PRO A 550 3.08 9.72 -18.28
N SER A 551 4.06 10.56 -18.61
CA SER A 551 5.01 11.08 -17.60
C SER A 551 4.33 11.98 -16.57
N ILE A 552 3.34 12.77 -16.98
CA ILE A 552 2.54 13.62 -16.08
C ILE A 552 1.66 12.76 -15.17
N ILE A 553 1.02 11.72 -15.69
CA ILE A 553 0.23 10.77 -14.91
C ILE A 553 1.14 10.03 -13.91
N PHE A 554 2.32 9.62 -14.34
CA PHE A 554 3.29 8.96 -13.47
C PHE A 554 3.80 9.89 -12.35
N LEU A 555 4.00 11.16 -12.65
CA LEU A 555 4.35 12.18 -11.65
C LEU A 555 3.23 12.33 -10.61
N GLU A 556 1.97 12.38 -11.04
CA GLU A 556 0.80 12.40 -10.15
C GLU A 556 0.79 11.19 -9.21
N LEU A 557 0.95 9.99 -9.77
CA LEU A 557 0.97 8.75 -9.00
C LEU A 557 2.09 8.77 -7.93
N ASN A 558 3.29 9.24 -8.27
CA ASN A 558 4.40 9.35 -7.33
C ASN A 558 4.11 10.36 -6.22
N LEU A 559 3.59 11.55 -6.55
CA LEU A 559 3.26 12.56 -5.56
C LEU A 559 2.14 12.09 -4.62
N SER A 560 1.14 11.43 -5.18
CA SER A 560 0.04 10.84 -4.41
C SER A 560 0.52 9.71 -3.50
N PHE A 561 1.43 8.87 -3.97
CA PHE A 561 2.09 7.84 -3.16
C PHE A 561 2.94 8.43 -2.02
N LEU A 562 3.54 9.60 -2.21
CA LEU A 562 4.26 10.32 -1.16
C LEU A 562 3.34 11.09 -0.19
N GLY A 563 2.03 10.95 -0.31
CA GLY A 563 1.06 11.65 0.53
C GLY A 563 0.79 13.10 0.15
N LEU A 564 1.31 13.55 -1.00
CA LEU A 564 1.10 14.91 -1.54
C LEU A 564 -0.03 14.96 -2.58
N GLY A 565 -0.82 13.88 -2.65
CA GLY A 565 -1.86 13.68 -3.64
C GLY A 565 -3.25 14.16 -3.24
N ILE A 566 -4.24 13.68 -4.00
CA ILE A 566 -5.65 13.90 -3.72
C ILE A 566 -6.05 12.94 -2.62
N GLY A 567 -6.46 13.46 -1.45
CA GLY A 567 -6.92 12.64 -0.33
C GLY A 567 -8.12 11.77 -0.69
N ASN A 568 -8.24 10.61 -0.03
CA ASN A 568 -9.35 9.69 -0.23
C ASN A 568 -10.70 10.35 0.04
N GLY A 569 -11.62 10.30 -0.94
CA GLY A 569 -12.97 10.84 -0.80
C GLY A 569 -13.06 12.37 -0.88
N GLN A 570 -11.99 13.08 -1.20
CA GLN A 570 -12.04 14.52 -1.41
C GLN A 570 -12.95 14.86 -2.59
N LYS A 571 -13.89 15.78 -2.37
CA LYS A 571 -14.76 16.30 -3.43
C LYS A 571 -14.14 17.53 -4.08
N PHE A 572 -14.18 17.58 -5.40
CA PHE A 572 -13.73 18.73 -6.18
C PHE A 572 -14.71 19.03 -7.32
N LYS A 573 -14.75 20.27 -7.77
CA LYS A 573 -15.67 20.73 -8.81
C LYS A 573 -14.91 21.10 -10.09
N ILE A 574 -15.43 20.60 -11.22
CA ILE A 574 -15.01 21.02 -12.56
C ILE A 574 -16.25 21.62 -13.25
N GLY A 575 -16.34 22.95 -13.28
CA GLY A 575 -17.56 23.65 -13.68
C GLY A 575 -18.73 23.27 -12.76
N PRO A 576 -19.88 22.85 -13.33
CA PRO A 576 -21.06 22.46 -12.52
C PRO A 576 -20.97 21.03 -11.97
N ILE A 577 -19.97 20.22 -12.36
CA ILE A 577 -19.85 18.81 -12.01
C ILE A 577 -19.02 18.67 -10.75
N GLU A 578 -19.60 18.08 -9.72
CA GLU A 578 -18.89 17.67 -8.50
C GLU A 578 -18.44 16.21 -8.65
N LEU A 579 -17.17 15.97 -8.41
CA LEU A 579 -16.55 14.65 -8.51
C LEU A 579 -15.92 14.25 -7.18
N THR A 580 -16.12 13.03 -6.79
CA THR A 580 -15.37 12.42 -5.69
C THR A 580 -14.02 11.97 -6.22
N GLY A 581 -12.95 12.43 -5.57
CA GLY A 581 -11.58 12.15 -5.96
C GLY A 581 -10.93 11.16 -5.02
N THR A 582 -10.15 10.30 -5.63
CA THR A 582 -9.07 9.54 -5.02
C THR A 582 -8.00 9.41 -6.09
N SER A 583 -6.83 8.94 -5.74
CA SER A 583 -5.76 8.66 -6.70
C SER A 583 -5.29 7.23 -6.53
N VAL A 584 -4.88 6.60 -7.61
CA VAL A 584 -4.29 5.25 -7.52
C VAL A 584 -3.00 5.27 -6.70
N GLY A 585 -2.25 6.39 -6.71
CA GLY A 585 -1.08 6.57 -5.86
C GLY A 585 -1.41 6.56 -4.36
N VAL A 586 -2.53 7.15 -3.95
CA VAL A 586 -3.01 7.10 -2.56
C VAL A 586 -3.45 5.69 -2.18
N ILE A 587 -4.13 4.98 -3.08
CA ILE A 587 -4.50 3.57 -2.85
C ILE A 587 -3.25 2.70 -2.65
N LEU A 588 -2.19 2.94 -3.42
CA LEU A 588 -0.90 2.26 -3.27
C LEU A 588 -0.21 2.60 -1.94
N TYR A 589 -0.29 3.86 -1.50
CA TYR A 589 0.23 4.29 -0.21
C TYR A 589 -0.49 3.57 0.95
N ASP A 590 -1.82 3.57 0.94
CA ASP A 590 -2.62 2.87 1.95
C ASP A 590 -2.33 1.36 1.93
N GLY A 591 -2.18 0.78 0.74
CA GLY A 591 -1.83 -0.64 0.56
C GLY A 591 -0.44 -0.99 1.09
N GLN A 592 0.55 -0.11 0.96
CA GLN A 592 1.90 -0.31 1.48
C GLN A 592 1.89 -0.52 3.01
N GLN A 593 1.05 0.21 3.73
CA GLN A 593 0.91 0.09 5.18
C GLN A 593 0.39 -1.32 5.58
N GLN A 594 -0.26 -2.02 4.66
CA GLN A 594 -0.88 -3.32 4.89
C GLN A 594 0.01 -4.51 4.47
N LEU A 595 1.23 -4.27 3.97
CA LEU A 595 2.15 -5.35 3.57
C LEU A 595 2.51 -6.27 4.72
N ILE A 596 2.82 -5.71 5.88
CA ILE A 596 3.18 -6.46 7.09
C ILE A 596 2.00 -7.32 7.55
N ALA A 597 0.77 -6.83 7.39
CA ALA A 597 -0.45 -7.58 7.71
C ALA A 597 -0.80 -8.67 6.68
N GLY A 598 -0.01 -8.79 5.59
CA GLY A 598 -0.20 -9.80 4.55
C GLY A 598 -1.32 -9.52 3.56
N ASN A 599 -1.87 -8.30 3.54
CA ASN A 599 -2.96 -7.88 2.64
C ASN A 599 -2.41 -7.48 1.26
N LEU A 600 -1.75 -8.41 0.57
CA LEU A 600 -1.00 -8.17 -0.66
C LEU A 600 -1.85 -7.64 -1.82
N TRP A 601 -3.13 -7.99 -1.88
CA TRP A 601 -4.05 -7.55 -2.96
C TRP A 601 -4.19 -6.04 -3.03
N LEU A 602 -4.04 -5.34 -1.89
CA LEU A 602 -4.11 -3.87 -1.83
C LEU A 602 -3.01 -3.17 -2.62
N ILE A 603 -1.91 -3.86 -2.90
CA ILE A 603 -0.81 -3.35 -3.74
C ILE A 603 -0.80 -4.00 -5.11
N ILE A 604 -0.99 -5.33 -5.19
CA ILE A 604 -0.83 -6.09 -6.42
C ILE A 604 -1.77 -5.57 -7.51
N TYR A 605 -3.07 -5.44 -7.22
CA TYR A 605 -4.04 -5.02 -8.24
C TYR A 605 -3.84 -3.59 -8.72
N PRO A 606 -3.69 -2.56 -7.86
CA PRO A 606 -3.40 -1.21 -8.33
C PRO A 606 -2.10 -1.13 -9.13
N THR A 607 -1.03 -1.78 -8.66
CA THR A 607 0.27 -1.80 -9.36
C THR A 607 0.16 -2.42 -10.73
N LEU A 608 -0.54 -3.55 -10.86
CA LEU A 608 -0.70 -4.26 -12.12
C LEU A 608 -1.48 -3.39 -13.13
N ILE A 609 -2.58 -2.77 -12.69
CA ILE A 609 -3.39 -1.88 -13.54
C ILE A 609 -2.58 -0.66 -14.00
N VAL A 610 -1.86 0.01 -13.08
CA VAL A 610 -1.00 1.14 -13.43
C VAL A 610 0.11 0.72 -14.39
N SER A 611 0.74 -0.43 -14.16
CA SER A 611 1.81 -0.93 -15.04
C SER A 611 1.30 -1.18 -16.46
N ILE A 612 0.16 -1.84 -16.60
CA ILE A 612 -0.48 -2.07 -17.92
C ILE A 612 -0.84 -0.73 -18.56
N LEU A 613 -1.41 0.20 -17.81
CA LEU A 613 -1.74 1.54 -18.29
C LEU A 613 -0.52 2.25 -18.86
N MET A 614 0.60 2.27 -18.11
CA MET A 614 1.82 2.96 -18.53
C MET A 614 2.46 2.34 -19.77
N ILE A 615 2.51 1.01 -19.82
CA ILE A 615 2.99 0.29 -21.02
C ILE A 615 2.11 0.64 -22.23
N THR A 616 0.80 0.59 -22.04
CA THR A 616 -0.18 0.85 -23.12
C THR A 616 -0.11 2.29 -23.61
N PHE A 617 0.01 3.28 -22.72
CA PHE A 617 0.20 4.68 -23.09
C PHE A 617 1.51 4.91 -23.85
N ASN A 618 2.60 4.30 -23.40
CA ASN A 618 3.88 4.42 -24.10
C ASN A 618 3.82 3.80 -25.51
N MET A 619 3.19 2.63 -25.65
CA MET A 619 2.99 2.00 -26.93
C MET A 619 2.11 2.86 -27.85
N PHE A 620 0.98 3.37 -27.36
CA PHE A 620 0.08 4.25 -28.09
C PHE A 620 0.78 5.55 -28.51
N GLY A 621 1.51 6.19 -27.59
CA GLY A 621 2.24 7.41 -27.87
C GLY A 621 3.32 7.25 -28.95
N ASN A 622 4.08 6.16 -28.90
CA ASN A 622 5.06 5.83 -29.94
C ASN A 622 4.38 5.54 -31.28
N ALA A 623 3.31 4.75 -31.27
CA ALA A 623 2.52 4.46 -32.47
C ALA A 623 1.99 5.72 -33.14
N LEU A 624 1.47 6.66 -32.34
CA LEU A 624 0.96 7.93 -32.85
C LEU A 624 2.08 8.82 -33.38
N ARG A 625 3.24 8.84 -32.70
CA ARG A 625 4.44 9.52 -33.18
C ARG A 625 4.86 9.00 -34.56
N ASP A 626 4.94 7.69 -34.73
CA ASP A 626 5.41 7.08 -35.95
C ASP A 626 4.40 7.28 -37.10
N ALA A 627 3.10 7.22 -36.80
CA ALA A 627 2.05 7.52 -37.78
C ALA A 627 2.02 8.99 -38.22
N LEU A 628 2.29 9.94 -37.33
CA LEU A 628 2.28 11.38 -37.61
C LEU A 628 3.59 11.89 -38.20
N ASN A 629 4.68 11.09 -38.20
CA ASN A 629 5.98 11.54 -38.67
C ASN A 629 6.01 11.71 -40.20
N PRO A 630 6.20 12.94 -40.74
CA PRO A 630 6.23 13.18 -42.17
C PRO A 630 7.44 12.55 -42.89
N GLN A 631 8.54 12.29 -42.16
CA GLN A 631 9.77 11.75 -42.75
C GLN A 631 9.65 10.26 -43.12
N LEU A 632 8.69 9.55 -42.56
CA LEU A 632 8.37 8.17 -42.91
C LEU A 632 7.38 8.02 -44.08
N ARG A 633 7.06 9.14 -44.77
CA ARG A 633 6.15 9.14 -45.92
C ARG A 633 6.73 8.61 -47.22
N GLY A 634 8.03 8.34 -47.25
CA GLY A 634 8.76 7.97 -48.47
C GLY A 634 9.19 6.50 -48.59
N ASN A 635 8.89 5.66 -47.59
CA ASN A 635 9.25 4.24 -47.67
C ASN A 635 8.02 3.33 -47.74
#